data_afc794539c2980ea18c9485ff6d082b4
#
_entry.id   afc794539c2980ea18c9485ff6d082b4
#
_cell.length_a   1.000
_cell.length_b   1.000
_cell.length_c   1.000
_cell.angle_alpha   90.00
_cell.angle_beta   90.00
_cell.angle_gamma   90.00
#
_symmetry.space_group_name_H-M   'P 1'
#
loop_
_entity.id
_entity.type
_entity.pdbx_description
1 polymer ?
#
loop_
_entity_poly.entity_id
_entity_poly.type
_entity_poly.pdbx_seq_one_letter_code
_entity_poly.pdbx_strand_id
1 'polypeptide(L)'
;MDRKKTTEFLGNLLVSDKFGGFGKYWASEVSIDPWAAKGKPKRVDFMQFIPAGQCSISEIEKGIFVCYEIKSCKQDVYSGNGLNFIGEKNYIVTTMECYKDLLPDMRDGKFYKHLHEVSPDSSGHFGIMVAIPYMSEXXXXXLKTRQS
;
A
#
# COMPACT_ATOMS: atom_id res chain seq x y z
N MET A 1 14.57 -0.10 14.99
CA MET A 1 14.47 0.91 13.91
C MET A 1 13.26 1.77 14.21
N ASP A 2 13.39 3.09 14.12
CA ASP A 2 12.27 3.95 14.44
C ASP A 2 11.26 3.98 13.29
N ARG A 3 10.12 4.65 13.53
CA ARG A 3 9.04 4.64 12.55
C ARG A 3 9.47 5.28 11.23
N LYS A 4 10.20 6.39 11.31
CA LYS A 4 10.62 7.08 10.09
C LYS A 4 11.57 6.20 9.27
N LYS A 5 12.53 5.58 9.92
CA LYS A 5 13.47 4.71 9.22
C LYS A 5 12.77 3.48 8.65
N THR A 6 11.83 2.93 9.41
CA THR A 6 11.06 1.78 8.92
C THR A 6 10.24 2.17 7.69
N THR A 7 9.60 3.34 7.74
CA THR A 7 8.82 3.81 6.60
C THR A 7 9.69 3.99 5.38
N GLU A 8 10.86 4.59 5.55
CA GLU A 8 11.80 4.77 4.43
C GLU A 8 12.27 3.44 3.88
N PHE A 9 12.58 2.50 4.77
CA PHE A 9 13.01 1.18 4.34
C PHE A 9 11.93 0.50 3.50
N LEU A 10 10.70 0.53 3.97
CA LEU A 10 9.61 -0.13 3.26
C LEU A 10 9.33 0.55 1.92
N GLY A 11 9.38 1.88 1.88
CA GLY A 11 9.19 2.59 0.63
C GLY A 11 10.27 2.26 -0.38
N ASN A 12 11.52 2.24 0.07
CA ASN A 12 12.62 1.90 -0.83
C ASN A 12 12.50 0.46 -1.32
N LEU A 13 12.09 -0.43 -0.45
CA LEU A 13 11.90 -1.83 -0.83
C LEU A 13 10.79 -1.97 -1.86
N LEU A 14 9.68 -1.25 -1.66
CA LEU A 14 8.58 -1.29 -2.62
C LEU A 14 9.05 -0.83 -4.00
N VAL A 15 9.76 0.29 -4.04
CA VAL A 15 10.25 0.82 -5.31
C VAL A 15 11.19 -0.17 -5.98
N SER A 16 12.14 -0.72 -5.24
CA SER A 16 13.13 -1.62 -5.86
C SER A 16 12.53 -2.95 -6.24
N ASP A 17 11.56 -3.44 -5.47
CA ASP A 17 11.02 -4.78 -5.69
C ASP A 17 9.87 -4.80 -6.69
N LYS A 18 9.04 -3.76 -6.72
CA LYS A 18 7.82 -3.77 -7.52
C LYS A 18 7.82 -2.75 -8.66
N PHE A 19 8.54 -1.64 -8.51
CA PHE A 19 8.47 -0.56 -9.49
C PHE A 19 9.71 -0.47 -10.37
N GLY A 20 10.71 -1.29 -10.12
CA GLY A 20 11.92 -1.25 -10.94
C GLY A 20 11.65 -1.77 -12.33
N GLY A 21 12.46 -1.30 -13.26
CA GLY A 21 12.40 -1.79 -14.62
C GLY A 21 11.68 -0.87 -15.56
N PHE A 22 11.81 -1.22 -16.82
CA PHE A 22 11.25 -0.44 -17.90
C PHE A 22 9.73 -0.63 -17.98
N GLY A 23 9.02 0.43 -18.32
CA GLY A 23 7.60 0.34 -18.54
C GLY A 23 6.75 0.39 -17.28
N LYS A 24 7.34 0.78 -16.17
CA LYS A 24 6.59 0.93 -14.93
C LYS A 24 6.16 2.38 -14.76
N TYR A 25 4.90 2.58 -14.45
CA TYR A 25 4.33 3.92 -14.24
C TYR A 25 3.92 4.05 -12.77
N TRP A 26 4.60 4.92 -12.04
CA TRP A 26 4.31 5.07 -10.61
C TRP A 26 4.71 6.45 -10.12
N ALA A 27 4.13 6.83 -8.99
CA ALA A 27 4.47 8.09 -8.33
C ALA A 27 4.32 7.91 -6.83
N SER A 28 5.02 8.75 -6.08
CA SER A 28 4.93 8.74 -4.62
C SER A 28 4.23 9.99 -4.14
N GLU A 29 3.65 9.90 -2.95
CA GLU A 29 3.01 11.01 -2.26
C GLU A 29 2.00 11.72 -3.15
N VAL A 30 1.08 10.93 -3.70
CA VAL A 30 0.09 11.43 -4.65
C VAL A 30 -1.09 12.04 -3.89
N SER A 31 -1.36 13.30 -4.17
CA SER A 31 -2.52 13.98 -3.58
C SER A 31 -3.74 13.75 -4.43
N ILE A 32 -4.82 13.37 -3.75
CA ILE A 32 -6.09 13.08 -4.42
C ILE A 32 -7.06 14.19 -4.06
N ASP A 33 -7.61 14.81 -5.08
CA ASP A 33 -8.60 15.87 -4.94
C ASP A 33 -8.12 16.94 -3.96
N PRO A 34 -7.01 17.60 -4.28
CA PRO A 34 -6.49 18.62 -3.37
C PRO A 34 -7.42 19.82 -3.19
N TRP A 35 -8.43 19.93 -4.06
CA TRP A 35 -9.39 21.02 -4.00
C TRP A 35 -10.70 20.60 -3.32
N ALA A 36 -10.70 19.45 -2.63
CA ALA A 36 -11.91 18.99 -1.97
C ALA A 36 -12.43 20.05 -1.01
N ALA A 37 -13.76 20.22 -1.04
CA ALA A 37 -14.38 21.27 -0.22
C ALA A 37 -14.39 20.92 1.26
N LYS A 38 -14.34 19.64 1.60
CA LYS A 38 -14.45 19.18 2.99
C LYS A 38 -13.21 18.40 3.38
N GLY A 39 -12.72 18.70 4.57
CA GLY A 39 -11.63 17.95 5.16
C GLY A 39 -10.29 18.15 4.49
N LYS A 40 -9.34 17.36 4.90
CA LYS A 40 -8.01 17.42 4.32
C LYS A 40 -7.95 16.62 3.03
N PRO A 41 -7.15 17.08 2.06
CA PRO A 41 -6.96 16.26 0.86
C PRO A 41 -6.38 14.91 1.23
N LYS A 42 -6.85 13.87 0.56
CA LYS A 42 -6.32 12.53 0.77
C LYS A 42 -4.99 12.40 0.04
N ARG A 43 -4.08 11.66 0.63
CA ARG A 43 -2.78 11.42 0.03
C ARG A 43 -2.46 9.94 0.08
N VAL A 44 -1.96 9.43 -1.03
CA VAL A 44 -1.57 8.04 -1.17
C VAL A 44 -0.05 7.98 -1.19
N ASP A 45 0.53 7.09 -0.39
CA ASP A 45 1.99 7.02 -0.30
C ASP A 45 2.62 6.66 -1.64
N PHE A 46 2.11 5.66 -2.32
CA PHE A 46 2.57 5.27 -3.65
C PHE A 46 1.38 4.86 -4.49
N MET A 47 1.42 5.23 -5.76
CA MET A 47 0.38 4.86 -6.70
C MET A 47 1.05 4.37 -7.97
N GLN A 48 0.56 3.25 -8.49
CA GLN A 48 1.06 2.67 -9.72
C GLN A 48 -0.10 2.56 -10.71
N PHE A 49 0.18 2.87 -11.96
CA PHE A 49 -0.79 2.64 -13.03
C PHE A 49 -0.35 1.45 -13.85
N ILE A 50 -1.24 0.50 -14.03
CA ILE A 50 -0.98 -0.69 -14.83
C ILE A 50 -1.91 -0.66 -16.02
N PRO A 51 -1.41 -0.35 -17.22
CA PRO A 51 -2.28 -0.34 -18.41
C PRO A 51 -2.75 -1.74 -18.76
N ALA A 52 -3.91 -1.82 -19.41
CA ALA A 52 -4.44 -3.10 -19.84
C ALA A 52 -3.54 -3.76 -20.87
N GLY A 53 -2.88 -2.93 -21.68
CA GLY A 53 -1.90 -3.40 -22.64
C GLY A 53 -1.09 -2.23 -23.12
N GLN A 54 -0.11 -2.48 -23.97
CA GLN A 54 0.76 -1.41 -24.45
C GLN A 54 0.81 -1.32 -25.97
N CYS A 55 -0.07 -2.05 -26.63
CA CYS A 55 -0.06 -2.09 -28.10
C CYS A 55 -0.91 -0.99 -28.75
N SER A 56 -1.77 -0.34 -27.98
CA SER A 56 -2.62 0.70 -28.50
C SER A 56 -2.91 1.74 -27.43
N ILE A 57 -3.33 2.91 -27.86
CA ILE A 57 -3.72 3.97 -26.91
C ILE A 57 -4.91 3.52 -26.07
N SER A 58 -5.87 2.84 -26.69
CA SER A 58 -7.03 2.35 -25.98
C SER A 58 -6.65 1.40 -24.85
N GLU A 59 -5.70 0.51 -25.08
CA GLU A 59 -5.26 -0.41 -24.04
C GLU A 59 -4.54 0.32 -22.91
N ILE A 60 -3.78 1.36 -23.23
CA ILE A 60 -3.11 2.13 -22.20
C ILE A 60 -4.14 2.86 -21.35
N GLU A 61 -5.18 3.38 -21.95
CA GLU A 61 -6.21 4.12 -21.22
C GLU A 61 -7.07 3.24 -20.32
N LYS A 62 -7.12 1.95 -20.58
CA LYS A 62 -7.99 1.03 -19.83
C LYS A 62 -7.29 0.32 -18.68
N GLY A 63 -6.26 0.91 -18.15
CA GLY A 63 -5.53 0.29 -17.05
C GLY A 63 -6.23 0.47 -15.71
N ILE A 64 -5.52 0.04 -14.67
CA ILE A 64 -6.00 0.17 -13.29
C ILE A 64 -4.97 0.93 -12.48
N PHE A 65 -5.46 1.54 -11.41
CA PHE A 65 -4.59 2.16 -10.41
C PHE A 65 -4.45 1.25 -9.22
N VAL A 66 -3.22 1.06 -8.78
CA VAL A 66 -2.89 0.29 -7.58
C VAL A 66 -2.31 1.26 -6.57
N CYS A 67 -2.87 1.27 -5.38
CA CYS A 67 -2.46 2.18 -4.32
C CYS A 67 -1.78 1.41 -3.21
N TYR A 68 -0.71 1.99 -2.67
CA TYR A 68 0.08 1.37 -1.62
C TYR A 68 0.20 2.33 -0.46
N GLU A 69 -0.08 1.85 0.74
CA GLU A 69 0.07 2.62 1.97
C GLU A 69 1.14 1.96 2.83
N ILE A 70 2.13 2.73 3.23
CA ILE A 70 3.23 2.22 4.04
C ILE A 70 2.85 2.37 5.51
N LYS A 71 2.90 1.27 6.24
CA LYS A 71 2.62 1.27 7.68
C LYS A 71 3.78 0.64 8.42
N SER A 72 4.35 1.38 9.33
CA SER A 72 5.59 0.96 10.00
C SER A 72 5.33 0.06 11.20
N CYS A 73 4.17 0.18 11.83
CA CYS A 73 3.87 -0.58 13.03
C CYS A 73 2.36 -0.60 13.24
N LYS A 74 1.94 -1.39 14.24
CA LYS A 74 0.51 -1.51 14.54
C LYS A 74 -0.11 -0.16 14.89
N GLN A 75 0.59 0.65 15.68
CA GLN A 75 0.07 1.97 16.03
C GLN A 75 -0.16 2.83 14.80
N ASP A 76 0.73 2.71 13.82
CA ASP A 76 0.62 3.45 12.58
C ASP A 76 -0.64 3.05 11.82
N VAL A 77 -0.96 1.76 11.81
CA VAL A 77 -2.16 1.27 11.15
C VAL A 77 -3.41 1.89 11.76
N TYR A 78 -3.45 1.98 13.08
CA TYR A 78 -4.64 2.47 13.78
C TYR A 78 -4.66 3.98 13.95
N SER A 79 -3.69 4.68 13.38
CA SER A 79 -3.63 6.14 13.53
C SER A 79 -4.74 6.87 12.79
N GLY A 80 -5.38 6.22 11.85
CA GLY A 80 -6.45 6.85 11.10
C GLY A 80 -6.02 7.63 9.89
N ASN A 81 -4.74 7.60 9.57
CA ASN A 81 -4.22 8.33 8.42
C ASN A 81 -3.83 7.36 7.31
N GLY A 82 -4.10 7.73 6.08
CA GLY A 82 -3.51 7.08 4.92
C GLY A 82 -4.14 5.80 4.45
N LEU A 83 -5.17 5.29 5.11
CA LEU A 83 -5.84 4.07 4.63
C LEU A 83 -7.03 4.46 3.78
N ASN A 84 -6.76 4.98 2.61
CA ASN A 84 -7.81 5.54 1.74
C ASN A 84 -8.43 4.51 0.81
N PHE A 85 -7.66 3.54 0.33
CA PHE A 85 -8.15 2.44 -0.51
C PHE A 85 -8.96 2.93 -1.70
N ILE A 86 -8.39 3.90 -2.43
CA ILE A 86 -9.09 4.51 -3.56
C ILE A 86 -8.74 3.90 -4.90
N GLY A 87 -7.77 3.00 -4.96
CA GLY A 87 -7.41 2.34 -6.20
C GLY A 87 -8.30 1.15 -6.51
N GLU A 88 -8.19 0.65 -7.74
CA GLU A 88 -8.84 -0.62 -8.06
C GLU A 88 -8.24 -1.76 -7.26
N LYS A 89 -6.94 -1.66 -6.97
CA LYS A 89 -6.28 -2.56 -6.03
C LYS A 89 -5.59 -1.73 -4.97
N ASN A 90 -5.56 -2.23 -3.75
CA ASN A 90 -5.00 -1.48 -2.63
C ASN A 90 -4.19 -2.41 -1.75
N TYR A 91 -3.03 -1.93 -1.31
CA TYR A 91 -2.13 -2.73 -0.49
C TYR A 91 -1.64 -1.93 0.70
N ILE A 92 -1.53 -2.60 1.82
CA ILE A 92 -0.78 -2.12 2.98
C ILE A 92 0.58 -2.77 2.92
N VAL A 93 1.64 -1.96 2.96
CA VAL A 93 3.02 -2.46 2.91
C VAL A 93 3.61 -2.30 4.30
N THR A 94 4.06 -3.41 4.89
CA THR A 94 4.49 -3.35 6.27
C THR A 94 5.57 -4.40 6.57
N THR A 95 5.99 -4.44 7.83
CA THR A 95 6.99 -5.38 8.29
C THR A 95 6.34 -6.66 8.79
N MET A 96 7.15 -7.72 8.90
CA MET A 96 6.66 -8.97 9.48
C MET A 96 6.23 -8.75 10.93
N GLU A 97 6.96 -7.92 11.66
CA GLU A 97 6.62 -7.65 13.05
C GLU A 97 5.24 -7.01 13.15
N CYS A 98 4.99 -5.99 12.34
CA CYS A 98 3.69 -5.33 12.32
C CYS A 98 2.59 -6.31 11.91
N TYR A 99 2.83 -7.10 10.89
CA TYR A 99 1.86 -8.08 10.43
C TYR A 99 1.49 -9.05 11.54
N LYS A 100 2.50 -9.57 12.25
CA LYS A 100 2.24 -10.49 13.35
C LYS A 100 1.45 -9.82 14.47
N ASP A 101 1.77 -8.55 14.74
CA ASP A 101 1.03 -7.80 15.76
C ASP A 101 -0.43 -7.60 15.38
N LEU A 102 -0.72 -7.54 14.08
CA LEU A 102 -2.09 -7.35 13.61
C LEU A 102 -2.90 -8.64 13.54
N LEU A 103 -2.24 -9.80 13.55
CA LEU A 103 -2.96 -11.06 13.37
C LEU A 103 -4.07 -11.29 14.39
N PRO A 104 -3.87 -11.04 15.69
CA PRO A 104 -4.99 -11.22 16.63
C PRO A 104 -6.18 -10.33 16.30
N ASP A 105 -5.90 -9.09 15.87
CA ASP A 105 -6.98 -8.17 15.50
C ASP A 105 -7.69 -8.61 14.23
N MET A 106 -6.96 -9.24 13.31
CA MET A 106 -7.58 -9.79 12.11
C MET A 106 -8.50 -10.94 12.45
N ARG A 107 -8.09 -11.77 13.41
CA ARG A 107 -8.89 -12.92 13.81
C ARG A 107 -10.19 -12.52 14.53
N ASP A 108 -10.14 -11.47 15.36
CA ASP A 108 -11.31 -11.08 16.10
C ASP A 108 -12.15 -10.01 15.43
N GLY A 109 -11.74 -9.55 14.26
CA GLY A 109 -12.50 -8.58 13.47
C GLY A 109 -12.20 -7.12 13.77
N LYS A 110 -11.38 -6.83 14.76
CA LYS A 110 -11.08 -5.45 15.13
C LYS A 110 -10.39 -4.69 14.00
N PHE A 111 -9.47 -5.36 13.30
CA PHE A 111 -8.75 -4.74 12.21
C PHE A 111 -9.70 -4.36 11.07
N TYR A 112 -10.60 -5.24 10.71
CA TYR A 112 -11.55 -4.98 9.62
C TYR A 112 -12.56 -3.91 10.01
N LYS A 113 -12.96 -3.87 11.27
CA LYS A 113 -13.82 -2.80 11.75
C LYS A 113 -13.15 -1.45 11.61
N HIS A 114 -11.86 -1.38 11.95
CA HIS A 114 -11.12 -0.14 11.80
C HIS A 114 -11.04 0.29 10.34
N LEU A 115 -10.73 -0.65 9.44
CA LEU A 115 -10.66 -0.32 8.02
C LEU A 115 -11.99 0.20 7.51
N HIS A 116 -13.07 -0.39 7.94
CA HIS A 116 -14.40 0.06 7.52
C HIS A 116 -14.69 1.47 8.03
N GLU A 117 -14.24 1.78 9.25
CA GLU A 117 -14.46 3.09 9.82
C GLU A 117 -13.68 4.18 9.08
N VAL A 118 -12.42 3.90 8.73
CA VAL A 118 -11.59 4.93 8.10
C VAL A 118 -11.77 4.98 6.58
N SER A 119 -12.34 3.96 5.99
CA SER A 119 -12.53 3.91 4.55
C SER A 119 -13.88 3.26 4.22
N PRO A 120 -14.98 3.89 4.63
CA PRO A 120 -16.29 3.26 4.50
C PRO A 120 -16.75 3.05 3.06
N ASP A 121 -16.22 3.84 2.14
CA ASP A 121 -16.66 3.75 0.75
C ASP A 121 -15.83 2.79 -0.08
N SER A 122 -14.82 2.16 0.52
CA SER A 122 -13.99 1.22 -0.23
C SER A 122 -14.74 -0.09 -0.43
N SER A 123 -14.28 -0.85 -1.42
CA SER A 123 -14.85 -2.16 -1.68
C SER A 123 -14.52 -3.16 -0.57
N GLY A 124 -13.60 -2.82 0.28
CA GLY A 124 -13.14 -3.74 1.30
C GLY A 124 -12.06 -4.70 0.82
N HIS A 125 -11.72 -4.64 -0.43
CA HIS A 125 -10.69 -5.52 -0.97
C HIS A 125 -9.33 -4.87 -0.85
N PHE A 126 -8.44 -5.56 -0.20
CA PHE A 126 -7.08 -5.09 -0.03
C PHE A 126 -6.15 -6.28 0.15
N GLY A 127 -4.89 -6.04 -0.03
CA GLY A 127 -3.85 -7.01 0.26
C GLY A 127 -2.85 -6.43 1.23
N ILE A 128 -2.06 -7.28 1.80
CA ILE A 128 -0.96 -6.87 2.68
C ILE A 128 0.33 -7.41 2.09
N MET A 129 1.27 -6.52 1.86
CA MET A 129 2.61 -6.90 1.43
C MET A 129 3.54 -6.81 2.63
N VAL A 130 4.25 -7.88 2.89
CA VAL A 130 5.09 -7.99 4.08
C VAL A 130 6.54 -8.14 3.64
N ALA A 131 7.41 -7.33 4.23
CA ALA A 131 8.84 -7.44 3.97
C ALA A 131 9.38 -8.67 4.69
N ILE A 132 9.98 -9.58 3.95
CA ILE A 132 10.57 -10.78 4.53
C ILE A 132 12.02 -10.89 4.07
N PRO A 133 12.87 -11.49 4.90
CA PRO A 133 14.26 -11.68 4.47
C PRO A 133 14.35 -12.72 3.36
N TYR A 134 15.22 -12.43 2.42
CA TYR A 134 15.60 -13.41 1.42
C TYR A 134 16.61 -14.38 2.02
N MET A 135 16.63 -15.56 1.49
CA MET A 135 17.66 -16.54 1.88
C MET A 135 18.97 -16.33 1.14
N SER A 136 19.04 -15.29 0.33
CA SER A 136 20.27 -14.96 -0.40
C SER A 136 21.12 -14.01 0.43
N GLU A 137 22.25 -13.66 -0.12
CA GLU A 137 23.24 -12.80 0.54
C GLU A 137 22.72 -11.43 0.84
N UNK A 138 21.98 -11.03 0.12
CA UNK A 138 21.55 -9.67 0.32
C UNK A 138 20.30 -9.68 1.11
N UNK A 139 20.29 -9.27 1.82
CA UNK A 139 19.21 -9.25 2.62
C UNK A 139 18.17 -8.49 1.96
N UNK A 140 17.79 -8.98 1.07
CA UNK A 140 16.81 -8.44 0.42
C UNK A 140 15.59 -8.75 1.11
N UNK A 141 14.97 -8.13 0.88
CA UNK A 141 13.73 -8.44 1.42
C UNK A 141 12.82 -8.53 0.26
N UNK A 142 12.16 -9.08 0.30
CA UNK A 142 11.19 -9.30 -0.65
C UNK A 142 9.96 -8.94 -0.01
N LEU A 143 9.06 -8.49 -0.81
CA LEU A 143 7.69 -8.24 -0.38
C LEU A 143 6.83 -9.43 -0.78
N LYS A 144 6.24 -10.05 0.18
CA LYS A 144 5.27 -11.13 -0.05
C LYS A 144 3.87 -10.58 0.16
N THR A 145 2.96 -10.96 -0.73
CA THR A 145 1.60 -10.46 -0.70
C THR A 145 0.69 -11.46 0.00
N ARG A 146 -0.18 -10.92 0.87
CA ARG A 146 -1.21 -11.70 1.54
C ARG A 146 -2.55 -11.08 1.19
N GLN A 147 -3.44 -11.86 0.63
CA GLN A 147 -4.78 -11.38 0.26
C GLN A 147 -5.74 -11.58 1.41
N SER A 148 -6.61 -10.61 1.60
CA SER A 148 -7.65 -10.75 2.62
C SER A 148 -8.94 -11.26 2.02
#